data_b8956ddc15e5dd23d668fbfcf15d5847
#
_entry.id   b8956ddc15e5dd23d668fbfcf15d5847
#
_cell.length_a   1.000
_cell.length_b   1.000
_cell.length_c   1.000
_cell.angle_alpha   90.00
_cell.angle_beta   90.00
_cell.angle_gamma   90.00
#
_symmetry.space_group_name_H-M   'P 1'
#
loop_
_entity.id
_entity.type
_entity.pdbx_description
1 polymer ?
#
loop_
_entity_poly.entity_id
_entity_poly.type
_entity_poly.pdbx_seq_one_letter_code
_entity_poly.pdbx_strand_id
1 'polypeptide(L)'
;DRLPRSRLGIGLGVLSLLLLLTFLGLLGHGLWREYNQDGQLVEQEVRRLLATAAYKDVVLTSPKKEGEPWLLTGYIQDNHARLSLQNFLESHGIPFRLELRSMEELRQGAEFILQRLGYHGIEVSLAPQAGWLQLNGEVSEEIQKQKIDSLLQAEVPGLLGVESKVRIAGNQRKRLDALLEQFGLDSDFTVNVKGELIELRGQVNDEKLNSFNQLQQTFRQEFGNRPKLELVNVGGQPQHDELNFEVQAISLGKVPYVVLDN
;
A
#
# COMPACT_ATOMS: atom_id res chain seq x y z
N ASP A 1 78.66 29.06 52.24
CA ASP A 1 77.23 29.14 52.60
C ASP A 1 76.36 28.78 51.43
N ARG A 2 75.85 27.58 51.42
CA ARG A 2 74.85 27.13 50.43
C ARG A 2 73.47 27.24 51.07
N LEU A 3 72.73 28.23 50.64
CA LEU A 3 71.32 28.40 51.02
C LEU A 3 70.53 27.16 50.67
N PRO A 4 69.65 26.65 51.51
CA PRO A 4 68.81 25.51 51.15
C PRO A 4 67.77 25.93 50.11
N ARG A 5 67.92 25.38 48.97
CA ARG A 5 66.87 25.49 47.90
C ARG A 5 65.52 25.05 48.47
N SER A 6 64.70 26.03 48.65
CA SER A 6 63.45 25.95 49.42
C SER A 6 62.54 24.81 48.87
N ARG A 7 62.29 23.83 49.71
CA ARG A 7 61.21 22.82 49.46
C ARG A 7 59.87 23.47 49.24
N LEU A 8 59.73 24.77 49.55
CA LEU A 8 58.57 25.60 49.30
C LEU A 8 58.28 25.77 47.79
N GLY A 9 59.29 25.92 46.91
CA GLY A 9 59.11 26.12 45.47
C GLY A 9 58.61 24.86 44.78
N ILE A 10 59.03 23.69 45.25
CA ILE A 10 58.57 22.41 44.68
C ILE A 10 57.09 22.17 45.04
N GLY A 11 56.69 22.49 46.29
CA GLY A 11 55.31 22.36 46.76
C GLY A 11 54.35 23.29 46.03
N LEU A 12 54.80 24.53 45.75
CA LEU A 12 53.95 25.47 44.94
C LEU A 12 53.79 25.04 43.50
N GLY A 13 54.86 24.48 42.92
CA GLY A 13 54.78 23.92 41.54
C GLY A 13 53.83 22.71 41.43
N VAL A 14 53.86 21.79 42.37
CA VAL A 14 52.98 20.65 42.44
C VAL A 14 51.53 21.09 42.68
N LEU A 15 51.30 22.07 43.55
CA LEU A 15 49.94 22.61 43.78
C LEU A 15 49.36 23.27 42.50
N SER A 16 50.20 24.08 41.82
CA SER A 16 49.83 24.72 40.58
C SER A 16 49.49 23.69 39.45
N LEU A 17 50.29 22.63 39.39
CA LEU A 17 50.03 21.54 38.42
C LEU A 17 48.71 20.80 38.72
N LEU A 18 48.43 20.52 39.99
CA LEU A 18 47.18 19.90 40.40
C LEU A 18 45.98 20.80 40.15
N LEU A 19 46.07 22.09 40.40
CA LEU A 19 45.03 23.07 40.09
C LEU A 19 44.77 23.15 38.56
N LEU A 20 45.84 23.10 37.76
CA LEU A 20 45.73 23.12 36.31
C LEU A 20 45.06 21.84 35.77
N LEU A 21 45.43 20.69 36.33
CA LEU A 21 44.80 19.39 35.97
C LEU A 21 43.32 19.32 36.38
N THR A 22 42.98 19.84 37.58
CA THR A 22 41.58 19.91 38.01
C THR A 22 40.75 20.87 37.14
N PHE A 23 41.33 22.01 36.78
CA PHE A 23 40.70 22.99 35.89
C PHE A 23 40.48 22.43 34.48
N LEU A 24 41.49 21.76 33.91
CA LEU A 24 41.36 21.04 32.61
C LEU A 24 40.32 19.91 32.70
N GLY A 25 40.29 19.17 33.81
CA GLY A 25 39.28 18.13 34.03
C GLY A 25 37.86 18.69 34.13
N LEU A 26 37.67 19.83 34.81
CA LEU A 26 36.37 20.50 34.90
C LEU A 26 35.94 21.09 33.57
N LEU A 27 36.84 21.70 32.79
CA LEU A 27 36.56 22.19 31.43
C LEU A 27 36.21 21.02 30.49
N GLY A 28 36.98 19.96 30.52
CA GLY A 28 36.72 18.77 29.73
C GLY A 28 35.37 18.10 30.07
N HIS A 29 35.06 18.06 31.39
CA HIS A 29 33.75 17.53 31.82
C HIS A 29 32.59 18.46 31.44
N GLY A 30 32.76 19.78 31.47
CA GLY A 30 31.78 20.76 31.06
C GLY A 30 31.46 20.60 29.56
N LEU A 31 32.49 20.61 28.74
CA LEU A 31 32.37 20.42 27.28
C LEU A 31 31.76 19.04 26.90
N TRP A 32 32.17 17.99 27.59
CA TRP A 32 31.63 16.64 27.39
C TRP A 32 30.15 16.56 27.80
N ARG A 33 29.75 17.25 28.87
CA ARG A 33 28.36 17.30 29.32
C ARG A 33 27.47 18.09 28.37
N GLU A 34 27.93 19.21 27.85
CA GLU A 34 27.24 20.03 26.86
C GLU A 34 27.05 19.25 25.56
N TYR A 35 28.11 18.61 25.07
CA TYR A 35 28.07 17.76 23.88
C TYR A 35 27.09 16.59 24.02
N ASN A 36 27.04 15.91 25.15
CA ASN A 36 26.11 14.81 25.39
C ASN A 36 24.65 15.29 25.57
N GLN A 37 24.42 16.48 26.11
CA GLN A 37 23.08 17.04 26.23
C GLN A 37 22.52 17.42 24.90
N ASP A 38 23.29 18.02 24.01
CA ASP A 38 22.89 18.37 22.68
C ASP A 38 22.52 17.10 21.85
N GLY A 39 23.30 16.04 21.96
CA GLY A 39 23.01 14.78 21.29
C GLY A 39 21.70 14.14 21.75
N GLN A 40 21.37 14.21 23.04
CA GLN A 40 20.10 13.67 23.56
C GLN A 40 18.90 14.51 23.14
N LEU A 41 19.04 15.84 23.07
CA LEU A 41 17.96 16.72 22.59
C LEU A 41 17.63 16.44 21.10
N VAL A 42 18.66 16.33 20.30
CA VAL A 42 18.51 16.02 18.87
C VAL A 42 17.87 14.65 18.66
N GLU A 43 18.28 13.62 19.41
CA GLU A 43 17.64 12.31 19.35
C GLU A 43 16.16 12.38 19.72
N GLN A 44 15.78 13.14 20.71
CA GLN A 44 14.38 13.33 21.09
C GLN A 44 13.57 14.02 19.98
N GLU A 45 14.15 15.01 19.31
CA GLU A 45 13.49 15.67 18.18
C GLU A 45 13.29 14.72 17.00
N VAL A 46 14.30 13.94 16.63
CA VAL A 46 14.17 12.91 15.60
C VAL A 46 13.09 11.90 15.98
N ARG A 47 13.09 11.40 17.20
CA ARG A 47 12.05 10.46 17.67
C ARG A 47 10.65 11.08 17.66
N ARG A 48 10.50 12.37 17.97
CA ARG A 48 9.22 13.09 17.86
C ARG A 48 8.77 13.18 16.39
N LEU A 49 9.68 13.49 15.47
CA LEU A 49 9.38 13.52 14.06
C LEU A 49 8.92 12.13 13.56
N LEU A 50 9.66 11.08 13.94
CA LEU A 50 9.34 9.70 13.55
C LEU A 50 8.03 9.19 14.17
N ALA A 51 7.58 9.76 15.29
CA ALA A 51 6.29 9.43 15.88
C ALA A 51 5.09 10.02 15.13
N THR A 52 5.32 10.86 14.11
CA THR A 52 4.24 11.39 13.28
C THR A 52 3.73 10.32 12.30
N ALA A 53 2.51 10.48 11.83
CA ALA A 53 1.85 9.52 10.92
C ALA A 53 2.66 9.26 9.63
N ALA A 54 3.41 10.25 9.15
CA ALA A 54 4.22 10.14 7.93
C ALA A 54 5.40 9.17 8.06
N TYR A 55 5.90 8.94 9.28
CA TYR A 55 7.11 8.16 9.55
C TYR A 55 6.89 7.02 10.55
N LYS A 56 5.64 6.67 10.86
CA LYS A 56 5.28 5.65 11.85
C LYS A 56 5.94 4.27 11.62
N ASP A 57 6.26 3.97 10.36
CA ASP A 57 6.85 2.69 9.94
C ASP A 57 8.36 2.80 9.69
N VAL A 58 8.99 3.89 10.15
CA VAL A 58 10.43 4.11 10.12
C VAL A 58 11.02 3.72 11.47
N VAL A 59 12.04 2.89 11.44
CA VAL A 59 12.79 2.44 12.62
C VAL A 59 14.14 3.15 12.67
N LEU A 60 14.39 3.84 13.77
CA LEU A 60 15.67 4.47 14.07
C LEU A 60 16.55 3.53 14.88
N THR A 61 17.74 3.26 14.37
CA THR A 61 18.81 2.59 15.11
C THR A 61 19.90 3.59 15.40
N SER A 62 20.06 3.93 16.70
CA SER A 62 21.11 4.84 17.16
C SER A 62 22.49 4.17 17.05
N PRO A 63 23.54 4.94 16.74
CA PRO A 63 24.90 4.42 16.62
C PRO A 63 25.40 3.85 17.94
N LYS A 64 26.18 2.77 17.86
CA LYS A 64 26.82 2.16 19.04
C LYS A 64 28.12 2.82 19.41
N LYS A 65 28.76 3.51 18.47
CA LYS A 65 30.02 4.20 18.64
C LYS A 65 29.91 5.64 18.15
N GLU A 66 30.64 6.51 18.75
CA GLU A 66 30.74 7.91 18.37
C GLU A 66 31.25 8.03 16.90
N GLY A 67 30.57 8.83 16.07
CA GLY A 67 30.90 9.01 14.66
C GLY A 67 30.28 8.00 13.70
N GLU A 68 29.62 6.95 14.18
CA GLU A 68 28.83 6.07 13.31
C GLU A 68 27.53 6.78 12.86
N PRO A 69 27.10 6.59 11.61
CA PRO A 69 25.85 7.18 11.14
C PRO A 69 24.62 6.53 11.80
N TRP A 70 23.60 7.32 12.01
CA TRP A 70 22.28 6.83 12.40
C TRP A 70 21.66 6.05 11.24
N LEU A 71 21.15 4.87 11.54
CA LEU A 71 20.50 4.04 10.52
C LEU A 71 18.98 4.17 10.66
N LEU A 72 18.34 4.61 9.58
CA LEU A 72 16.88 4.67 9.46
C LEU A 72 16.44 3.65 8.42
N THR A 73 15.64 2.69 8.84
CA THR A 73 15.13 1.59 8.02
C THR A 73 13.61 1.58 8.03
N GLY A 74 12.99 0.94 7.04
CA GLY A 74 11.55 0.75 7.02
C GLY A 74 10.86 1.37 5.83
N TYR A 75 9.63 1.83 6.04
CA TYR A 75 8.76 2.31 4.97
C TYR A 75 8.31 3.74 5.20
N ILE A 76 8.22 4.49 4.10
CA ILE A 76 7.67 5.84 4.05
C ILE A 76 6.60 5.90 2.96
N GLN A 77 5.72 6.90 3.05
CA GLN A 77 4.62 7.02 2.11
C GLN A 77 5.10 7.26 0.68
N ASP A 78 5.96 8.26 0.51
CA ASP A 78 6.43 8.73 -0.80
C ASP A 78 7.84 9.33 -0.73
N ASN A 79 8.38 9.74 -1.87
CA ASN A 79 9.68 10.36 -1.95
C ASN A 79 9.73 11.77 -1.35
N HIS A 80 8.62 12.47 -1.23
CA HIS A 80 8.57 13.77 -0.58
C HIS A 80 8.85 13.62 0.93
N ALA A 81 8.24 12.62 1.56
CA ALA A 81 8.52 12.29 2.97
C ALA A 81 10.00 11.91 3.16
N ARG A 82 10.61 11.17 2.22
CA ARG A 82 12.05 10.84 2.26
C ARG A 82 12.92 12.10 2.25
N LEU A 83 12.68 12.99 1.30
CA LEU A 83 13.43 14.24 1.17
C LEU A 83 13.25 15.16 2.40
N SER A 84 12.04 15.24 2.93
CA SER A 84 11.76 16.03 4.12
C SER A 84 12.52 15.50 5.34
N LEU A 85 12.57 14.17 5.52
CA LEU A 85 13.35 13.54 6.58
C LEU A 85 14.85 13.77 6.39
N GLN A 86 15.34 13.62 5.16
CA GLN A 86 16.74 13.86 4.81
C GLN A 86 17.15 15.31 5.13
N ASN A 87 16.39 16.29 4.65
CA ASN A 87 16.64 17.70 4.90
C ASN A 87 16.64 18.04 6.41
N PHE A 88 15.73 17.43 7.16
CA PHE A 88 15.69 17.58 8.61
C PHE A 88 16.99 17.07 9.27
N LEU A 89 17.43 15.86 8.94
CA LEU A 89 18.65 15.28 9.48
C LEU A 89 19.91 16.08 9.09
N GLU A 90 19.98 16.52 7.83
CA GLU A 90 21.08 17.37 7.32
C GLU A 90 21.14 18.72 8.04
N SER A 91 19.98 19.36 8.27
CA SER A 91 19.94 20.67 8.97
C SER A 91 20.41 20.59 10.43
N HIS A 92 20.34 19.42 11.04
CA HIS A 92 20.84 19.16 12.38
C HIS A 92 22.26 18.59 12.42
N GLY A 93 22.92 18.48 11.26
CA GLY A 93 24.28 17.96 11.15
C GLY A 93 24.44 16.51 11.58
N ILE A 94 23.36 15.70 11.52
CA ILE A 94 23.36 14.31 11.95
C ILE A 94 23.93 13.45 10.83
N PRO A 95 24.99 12.66 11.05
CA PRO A 95 25.42 11.66 10.08
C PRO A 95 24.37 10.54 10.04
N PHE A 96 23.80 10.24 8.86
CA PHE A 96 22.74 9.25 8.71
C PHE A 96 22.93 8.37 7.48
N ARG A 97 22.28 7.22 7.53
CA ARG A 97 22.07 6.29 6.41
C ARG A 97 20.61 5.93 6.31
N LEU A 98 20.00 6.21 5.16
CA LEU A 98 18.60 5.91 4.89
C LEU A 98 18.50 4.61 4.07
N GLU A 99 17.88 3.59 4.65
CA GLU A 99 17.49 2.34 3.99
C GLU A 99 15.96 2.25 3.99
N LEU A 100 15.33 3.29 3.42
CA LEU A 100 13.88 3.46 3.38
C LEU A 100 13.32 3.04 2.02
N ARG A 101 12.14 2.41 2.06
CA ARG A 101 11.35 2.07 0.88
C ARG A 101 10.12 2.97 0.80
N SER A 102 9.84 3.51 -0.38
CA SER A 102 8.64 4.28 -0.62
C SER A 102 7.47 3.34 -0.95
N MET A 103 6.36 3.46 -0.24
CA MET A 103 5.14 2.71 -0.52
C MET A 103 4.59 3.04 -1.92
N GLU A 104 4.71 4.30 -2.34
CA GLU A 104 4.30 4.73 -3.68
C GLU A 104 5.18 4.11 -4.78
N GLU A 105 6.50 3.98 -4.56
CA GLU A 105 7.40 3.27 -5.49
C GLU A 105 7.04 1.79 -5.60
N LEU A 106 6.68 1.13 -4.49
CA LEU A 106 6.22 -0.26 -4.51
C LEU A 106 4.94 -0.40 -5.34
N ARG A 107 3.98 0.52 -5.15
CA ARG A 107 2.72 0.53 -5.89
C ARG A 107 2.96 0.71 -7.40
N GLN A 108 3.75 1.72 -7.78
CA GLN A 108 4.08 1.99 -9.19
C GLN A 108 4.85 0.83 -9.83
N GLY A 109 5.78 0.23 -9.11
CA GLY A 109 6.52 -0.95 -9.56
C GLY A 109 5.60 -2.13 -9.83
N ALA A 110 4.66 -2.41 -8.93
CA ALA A 110 3.68 -3.46 -9.09
C ALA A 110 2.73 -3.20 -10.28
N GLU A 111 2.24 -1.96 -10.42
CA GLU A 111 1.40 -1.57 -11.57
C GLU A 111 2.14 -1.76 -12.89
N PHE A 112 3.39 -1.32 -12.97
CA PHE A 112 4.20 -1.48 -14.18
C PHE A 112 4.37 -2.96 -14.56
N ILE A 113 4.66 -3.82 -13.58
CA ILE A 113 4.82 -5.26 -13.81
C ILE A 113 3.50 -5.87 -14.31
N LEU A 114 2.38 -5.56 -13.66
CA LEU A 114 1.06 -6.07 -14.06
C LEU A 114 0.67 -5.62 -15.46
N GLN A 115 0.89 -4.35 -15.80
CA GLN A 115 0.61 -3.82 -17.14
C GLN A 115 1.48 -4.50 -18.20
N ARG A 116 2.78 -4.68 -17.93
CA ARG A 116 3.72 -5.37 -18.85
C ARG A 116 3.27 -6.80 -19.14
N LEU A 117 2.63 -7.45 -18.17
CA LEU A 117 2.16 -8.84 -18.30
C LEU A 117 0.72 -8.96 -18.83
N GLY A 118 0.09 -7.84 -19.14
CA GLY A 118 -1.27 -7.81 -19.72
C GLY A 118 -2.40 -7.90 -18.70
N TYR A 119 -2.13 -7.73 -17.39
CA TYR A 119 -3.14 -7.70 -16.32
C TYR A 119 -3.73 -6.30 -16.13
N HIS A 120 -4.29 -5.73 -17.19
CA HIS A 120 -4.83 -4.35 -17.19
C HIS A 120 -6.08 -4.16 -16.31
N GLY A 121 -6.75 -5.25 -15.93
CA GLY A 121 -7.95 -5.21 -15.07
C GLY A 121 -7.65 -5.31 -13.58
N ILE A 122 -6.37 -5.27 -13.18
CA ILE A 122 -5.97 -5.33 -11.77
C ILE A 122 -5.51 -3.96 -11.32
N GLU A 123 -6.19 -3.43 -10.31
CA GLU A 123 -5.83 -2.18 -9.63
C GLU A 123 -4.94 -2.49 -8.44
N VAL A 124 -3.88 -1.70 -8.28
CA VAL A 124 -2.95 -1.79 -7.14
C VAL A 124 -3.17 -0.59 -6.23
N SER A 125 -3.39 -0.85 -4.96
CA SER A 125 -3.51 0.17 -3.92
C SER A 125 -2.60 -0.15 -2.73
N LEU A 126 -2.37 0.85 -1.88
CA LEU A 126 -1.59 0.67 -0.67
C LEU A 126 -2.43 -0.09 0.36
N ALA A 127 -1.86 -1.12 0.97
CA ALA A 127 -2.46 -1.77 2.13
C ALA A 127 -2.22 -0.94 3.42
N PRO A 128 -3.02 -1.13 4.47
CA PRO A 128 -2.79 -0.46 5.76
C PRO A 128 -1.45 -0.84 6.41
N GLN A 129 -0.94 -2.02 6.11
CA GLN A 129 0.33 -2.53 6.63
C GLN A 129 1.47 -2.07 5.74
N ALA A 130 2.53 -1.55 6.37
CA ALA A 130 3.74 -1.12 5.67
C ALA A 130 4.42 -2.25 4.91
N GLY A 131 4.86 -1.99 3.68
CA GLY A 131 5.45 -2.99 2.80
C GLY A 131 4.44 -3.92 2.12
N TRP A 132 3.14 -3.71 2.33
CA TRP A 132 2.08 -4.51 1.71
C TRP A 132 1.30 -3.71 0.67
N LEU A 133 0.89 -4.39 -0.38
CA LEU A 133 -0.02 -3.85 -1.40
C LEU A 133 -1.34 -4.62 -1.39
N GLN A 134 -2.41 -3.94 -1.77
CA GLN A 134 -3.71 -4.54 -1.99
C GLN A 134 -4.02 -4.58 -3.47
N LEU A 135 -4.40 -5.74 -3.98
CA LEU A 135 -4.83 -5.94 -5.36
C LEU A 135 -6.35 -6.10 -5.41
N ASN A 136 -6.98 -5.36 -6.31
CA ASN A 136 -8.40 -5.48 -6.62
C ASN A 136 -8.55 -5.74 -8.12
N GLY A 137 -9.54 -6.52 -8.51
CA GLY A 137 -9.80 -6.77 -9.92
C GLY A 137 -10.24 -8.20 -10.20
N GLU A 138 -10.01 -8.63 -11.44
CA GLU A 138 -10.50 -9.92 -11.90
C GLU A 138 -9.51 -10.60 -12.82
N VAL A 139 -9.39 -11.93 -12.68
CA VAL A 139 -8.60 -12.79 -13.56
C VAL A 139 -9.45 -13.96 -14.06
N SER A 140 -9.05 -14.55 -15.18
CA SER A 140 -9.82 -15.64 -15.78
C SER A 140 -9.67 -16.97 -15.04
N GLU A 141 -8.54 -17.19 -14.34
CA GLU A 141 -8.19 -18.47 -13.78
C GLU A 141 -7.51 -18.33 -12.40
N GLU A 142 -7.72 -19.31 -11.51
CA GLU A 142 -7.08 -19.38 -10.18
C GLU A 142 -5.55 -19.40 -10.26
N ILE A 143 -5.01 -20.09 -11.26
CA ILE A 143 -3.56 -20.16 -11.45
C ILE A 143 -2.94 -18.80 -11.76
N GLN A 144 -3.67 -17.92 -12.43
CA GLN A 144 -3.24 -16.55 -12.72
C GLN A 144 -3.15 -15.74 -11.44
N LYS A 145 -4.12 -15.87 -10.53
CA LYS A 145 -4.12 -15.19 -9.23
C LYS A 145 -2.89 -15.57 -8.41
N GLN A 146 -2.62 -16.88 -8.27
CA GLN A 146 -1.46 -17.37 -7.52
C GLN A 146 -0.13 -16.93 -8.15
N LYS A 147 -0.09 -16.89 -9.49
CA LYS A 147 1.09 -16.44 -10.24
C LYS A 147 1.37 -14.95 -10.03
N ILE A 148 0.35 -14.11 -9.99
CA ILE A 148 0.47 -12.66 -9.76
C ILE A 148 1.09 -12.40 -8.39
N ASP A 149 0.59 -13.01 -7.33
CA ASP A 149 1.08 -12.80 -5.97
C ASP A 149 2.56 -13.20 -5.86
N SER A 150 2.91 -14.37 -6.38
CA SER A 150 4.30 -14.86 -6.37
C SER A 150 5.24 -13.98 -7.19
N LEU A 151 4.79 -13.50 -8.33
CA LEU A 151 5.57 -12.66 -9.23
C LEU A 151 5.86 -11.28 -8.63
N LEU A 152 4.83 -10.64 -8.06
CA LEU A 152 5.01 -9.32 -7.43
C LEU A 152 5.98 -9.40 -6.25
N GLN A 153 5.89 -10.43 -5.43
CA GLN A 153 6.85 -10.64 -4.33
C GLN A 153 8.28 -10.86 -4.83
N ALA A 154 8.46 -11.49 -5.98
CA ALA A 154 9.78 -11.74 -6.55
C ALA A 154 10.37 -10.52 -7.28
N GLU A 155 9.54 -9.75 -8.01
CA GLU A 155 10.01 -8.69 -8.89
C GLU A 155 9.91 -7.27 -8.30
N VAL A 156 9.16 -7.06 -7.20
CA VAL A 156 9.07 -5.75 -6.54
C VAL A 156 9.99 -5.72 -5.31
N PRO A 157 11.17 -5.08 -5.39
CA PRO A 157 12.14 -5.10 -4.30
C PRO A 157 11.61 -4.38 -3.06
N GLY A 158 11.54 -5.09 -1.94
CA GLY A 158 11.06 -4.56 -0.67
C GLY A 158 9.57 -4.74 -0.43
N LEU A 159 8.84 -5.38 -1.33
CA LEU A 159 7.46 -5.81 -1.09
C LEU A 159 7.48 -6.98 -0.09
N LEU A 160 6.75 -6.84 1.02
CA LEU A 160 6.63 -7.88 2.05
C LEU A 160 5.49 -8.84 1.78
N GLY A 161 4.42 -8.35 1.14
CA GLY A 161 3.27 -9.18 0.83
C GLY A 161 2.20 -8.46 0.03
N VAL A 162 1.21 -9.25 -0.39
CA VAL A 162 0.08 -8.80 -1.19
C VAL A 162 -1.21 -9.27 -0.54
N GLU A 163 -2.15 -8.35 -0.32
CA GLU A 163 -3.52 -8.66 0.05
C GLU A 163 -4.36 -8.74 -1.23
N SER A 164 -4.57 -9.95 -1.73
CA SER A 164 -5.28 -10.15 -3.00
C SER A 164 -6.79 -10.26 -2.79
N LYS A 165 -7.52 -9.26 -3.27
CA LYS A 165 -8.99 -9.25 -3.43
C LYS A 165 -9.40 -9.51 -4.88
N VAL A 166 -8.48 -10.10 -5.65
CA VAL A 166 -8.71 -10.48 -7.05
C VAL A 166 -9.71 -11.62 -7.13
N ARG A 167 -10.74 -11.45 -7.94
CA ARG A 167 -11.79 -12.44 -8.21
C ARG A 167 -11.48 -13.23 -9.46
N ILE A 168 -12.12 -14.39 -9.58
CA ILE A 168 -11.96 -15.27 -10.75
C ILE A 168 -13.23 -15.19 -11.59
N ALA A 169 -13.14 -14.64 -12.79
CA ALA A 169 -14.25 -14.50 -13.74
C ALA A 169 -14.91 -15.85 -14.07
N GLY A 170 -14.09 -16.88 -14.19
CA GLY A 170 -14.59 -18.23 -14.48
C GLY A 170 -15.54 -18.80 -13.41
N ASN A 171 -15.40 -18.39 -12.16
CA ASN A 171 -16.33 -18.82 -11.11
C ASN A 171 -17.71 -18.15 -11.25
N GLN A 172 -17.75 -16.92 -11.72
CA GLN A 172 -19.01 -16.19 -11.92
C GLN A 172 -19.85 -16.82 -13.03
N ARG A 173 -19.22 -17.21 -14.14
CA ARG A 173 -19.90 -17.92 -15.23
C ARG A 173 -20.45 -19.26 -14.75
N LYS A 174 -19.61 -20.09 -14.12
CA LYS A 174 -20.04 -21.39 -13.59
C LYS A 174 -21.19 -21.25 -12.58
N ARG A 175 -21.11 -20.22 -11.74
CA ARG A 175 -22.18 -19.95 -10.77
C ARG A 175 -23.44 -19.47 -11.43
N LEU A 176 -23.32 -18.62 -12.46
CA LEU A 176 -24.48 -18.19 -13.25
C LEU A 176 -25.14 -19.34 -14.01
N ASP A 177 -24.34 -20.23 -14.63
CA ASP A 177 -24.87 -21.45 -15.26
C ASP A 177 -25.64 -22.31 -14.24
N ALA A 178 -25.09 -22.49 -13.03
CA ALA A 178 -25.77 -23.22 -11.94
C ALA A 178 -27.05 -22.50 -11.46
N LEU A 179 -27.07 -21.17 -11.40
CA LEU A 179 -28.27 -20.41 -11.06
C LEU A 179 -29.34 -20.50 -12.16
N LEU A 180 -28.94 -20.45 -13.43
CA LEU A 180 -29.88 -20.65 -14.56
C LEU A 180 -30.54 -22.01 -14.44
N GLU A 181 -29.80 -23.07 -14.19
CA GLU A 181 -30.30 -24.41 -13.96
C GLU A 181 -31.23 -24.47 -12.74
N GLN A 182 -30.83 -23.89 -11.61
CA GLN A 182 -31.59 -23.84 -10.36
C GLN A 182 -32.96 -23.17 -10.52
N PHE A 183 -33.02 -22.10 -11.35
CA PHE A 183 -34.28 -21.37 -11.61
C PHE A 183 -35.00 -21.82 -12.85
N GLY A 184 -34.56 -22.89 -13.53
CA GLY A 184 -35.18 -23.46 -14.72
C GLY A 184 -35.13 -22.52 -15.94
N LEU A 185 -34.06 -21.77 -16.07
CA LEU A 185 -33.83 -20.76 -17.13
C LEU A 185 -32.69 -21.14 -18.08
N ASP A 186 -32.06 -22.28 -17.89
CA ASP A 186 -30.90 -22.75 -18.62
C ASP A 186 -31.18 -22.94 -20.13
N SER A 187 -32.41 -23.35 -20.47
CA SER A 187 -32.84 -23.50 -21.86
C SER A 187 -33.21 -22.20 -22.55
N ASP A 188 -33.48 -21.13 -21.80
CA ASP A 188 -34.00 -19.87 -22.34
C ASP A 188 -32.89 -18.85 -22.59
N PHE A 189 -31.71 -19.05 -21.99
CA PHE A 189 -30.62 -18.11 -22.04
C PHE A 189 -29.29 -18.71 -22.50
N THR A 190 -28.57 -17.91 -23.26
CA THR A 190 -27.17 -18.16 -23.61
C THR A 190 -26.29 -17.14 -22.89
N VAL A 191 -25.30 -17.64 -22.17
CA VAL A 191 -24.36 -16.81 -21.42
C VAL A 191 -23.16 -16.44 -22.29
N ASN A 192 -22.89 -15.15 -22.44
CA ASN A 192 -21.72 -14.64 -23.12
C ASN A 192 -20.94 -13.71 -22.17
N VAL A 193 -19.66 -14.01 -21.94
CA VAL A 193 -18.82 -13.23 -21.04
C VAL A 193 -17.87 -12.35 -21.85
N LYS A 194 -17.92 -11.04 -21.63
CA LYS A 194 -17.06 -10.04 -22.26
C LYS A 194 -16.39 -9.17 -21.18
N GLY A 195 -15.26 -9.61 -20.69
CA GLY A 195 -14.57 -8.94 -19.60
C GLY A 195 -15.42 -8.93 -18.32
N GLU A 196 -15.74 -7.74 -17.79
CA GLU A 196 -16.59 -7.57 -16.60
C GLU A 196 -18.10 -7.56 -16.93
N LEU A 197 -18.48 -7.72 -18.20
CA LEU A 197 -19.86 -7.78 -18.63
C LEU A 197 -20.26 -9.24 -18.89
N ILE A 198 -21.33 -9.67 -18.26
CA ILE A 198 -21.98 -10.96 -18.56
C ILE A 198 -23.29 -10.66 -19.28
N GLU A 199 -23.34 -10.98 -20.55
CA GLU A 199 -24.55 -10.87 -21.36
C GLU A 199 -25.36 -12.17 -21.26
N LEU A 200 -26.59 -12.07 -20.80
CA LEU A 200 -27.61 -13.13 -20.96
C LEU A 200 -28.43 -12.84 -22.20
N ARG A 201 -28.31 -13.69 -23.22
CA ARG A 201 -29.08 -13.57 -24.43
C ARG A 201 -30.26 -14.56 -24.44
N GLY A 202 -31.46 -14.06 -24.46
CA GLY A 202 -32.64 -14.90 -24.39
C GLY A 202 -33.93 -14.08 -24.33
N GLN A 203 -35.02 -14.75 -24.03
CA GLN A 203 -36.33 -14.13 -23.83
C GLN A 203 -36.87 -14.53 -22.47
N VAL A 204 -37.40 -13.55 -21.74
CA VAL A 204 -38.15 -13.79 -20.50
C VAL A 204 -39.63 -13.65 -20.84
N ASN A 205 -40.39 -14.72 -20.65
CA ASN A 205 -41.85 -14.64 -20.66
C ASN A 205 -42.37 -14.32 -19.26
N ASP A 206 -43.65 -13.90 -19.17
CA ASP A 206 -44.26 -13.49 -17.90
C ASP A 206 -44.23 -14.55 -16.83
N GLU A 207 -44.33 -15.83 -17.20
CA GLU A 207 -44.29 -16.96 -16.26
C GLU A 207 -42.89 -17.11 -15.59
N LYS A 208 -41.84 -16.77 -16.33
CA LYS A 208 -40.46 -16.91 -15.90
C LYS A 208 -39.85 -15.62 -15.32
N LEU A 209 -40.57 -14.50 -15.37
CA LEU A 209 -40.10 -13.18 -14.91
C LEU A 209 -39.71 -13.21 -13.44
N ASN A 210 -40.51 -13.88 -12.60
CA ASN A 210 -40.19 -13.99 -11.17
C ASN A 210 -38.90 -14.78 -10.93
N SER A 211 -38.70 -15.89 -11.63
CA SER A 211 -37.47 -16.70 -11.56
C SER A 211 -36.25 -15.91 -12.02
N PHE A 212 -36.40 -15.13 -13.07
CA PHE A 212 -35.34 -14.26 -13.58
C PHE A 212 -34.96 -13.16 -12.58
N ASN A 213 -35.94 -12.50 -11.97
CA ASN A 213 -35.69 -11.50 -10.93
C ASN A 213 -35.00 -12.09 -9.71
N GLN A 214 -35.38 -13.28 -9.28
CA GLN A 214 -34.70 -14.00 -8.19
C GLN A 214 -33.27 -14.37 -8.56
N LEU A 215 -33.02 -14.83 -9.78
CA LEU A 215 -31.68 -15.09 -10.29
C LEU A 215 -30.82 -13.83 -10.22
N GLN A 216 -31.32 -12.69 -10.74
CA GLN A 216 -30.59 -11.43 -10.71
C GLN A 216 -30.28 -10.97 -9.28
N GLN A 217 -31.24 -11.10 -8.37
CA GLN A 217 -31.06 -10.72 -6.97
C GLN A 217 -30.00 -11.61 -6.29
N THR A 218 -30.09 -12.93 -6.48
CA THR A 218 -29.13 -13.89 -5.94
C THR A 218 -27.73 -13.64 -6.47
N PHE A 219 -27.60 -13.43 -7.78
CA PHE A 219 -26.33 -13.13 -8.41
C PHE A 219 -25.72 -11.82 -7.89
N ARG A 220 -26.53 -10.76 -7.72
CA ARG A 220 -26.09 -9.49 -7.13
C ARG A 220 -25.69 -9.62 -5.66
N GLN A 221 -26.37 -10.44 -4.89
CA GLN A 221 -26.01 -10.70 -3.49
C GLN A 221 -24.65 -11.41 -3.36
N GLU A 222 -24.36 -12.35 -4.25
CA GLU A 222 -23.11 -13.12 -4.23
C GLU A 222 -21.92 -12.33 -4.80
N PHE A 223 -22.12 -11.58 -5.88
CA PHE A 223 -21.04 -10.93 -6.62
C PHE A 223 -21.06 -9.38 -6.56
N GLY A 224 -22.07 -8.80 -5.93
CA GLY A 224 -22.24 -7.36 -5.88
C GLY A 224 -22.70 -6.77 -7.22
N ASN A 225 -22.32 -5.52 -7.50
CA ASN A 225 -22.67 -4.83 -8.75
C ASN A 225 -21.68 -5.08 -9.89
N ARG A 226 -20.68 -5.91 -9.68
CA ARG A 226 -19.67 -6.31 -10.68
C ARG A 226 -19.43 -7.81 -10.59
N PRO A 227 -19.52 -8.57 -11.69
CA PRO A 227 -19.81 -8.14 -13.04
C PRO A 227 -21.26 -7.72 -13.22
N LYS A 228 -21.51 -6.96 -14.28
CA LYS A 228 -22.87 -6.58 -14.63
C LYS A 228 -23.52 -7.69 -15.43
N LEU A 229 -24.72 -8.05 -15.02
CA LEU A 229 -25.58 -8.97 -15.76
C LEU A 229 -26.52 -8.16 -16.66
N GLU A 230 -26.40 -8.31 -17.97
CA GLU A 230 -27.23 -7.63 -18.97
C GLU A 230 -28.09 -8.63 -19.73
N LEU A 231 -29.38 -8.36 -19.83
CA LEU A 231 -30.30 -9.13 -20.67
C LEU A 231 -30.32 -8.55 -22.08
N VAL A 232 -29.92 -9.35 -23.06
CA VAL A 232 -30.07 -9.02 -24.48
C VAL A 232 -31.24 -9.81 -25.03
N ASN A 233 -32.33 -9.12 -25.28
CA ASN A 233 -33.53 -9.74 -25.87
C ASN A 233 -33.24 -10.12 -27.32
N VAL A 234 -33.30 -11.41 -27.63
CA VAL A 234 -33.04 -11.94 -28.97
C VAL A 234 -34.37 -12.30 -29.65
N GLY A 235 -34.92 -11.34 -30.39
CA GLY A 235 -35.96 -11.58 -31.33
C GLY A 235 -37.38 -11.64 -30.77
N GLY A 236 -38.05 -10.55 -30.82
CA GLY A 236 -39.49 -10.39 -30.71
C GLY A 236 -39.84 -8.96 -31.09
N GLN A 237 -40.81 -8.74 -31.94
CA GLN A 237 -41.44 -7.43 -32.09
C GLN A 237 -41.85 -6.94 -30.71
N PRO A 238 -41.70 -5.66 -30.37
CA PRO A 238 -42.18 -5.14 -29.13
C PRO A 238 -43.70 -5.33 -29.04
N GLN A 239 -44.14 -6.32 -28.28
CA GLN A 239 -45.48 -6.29 -27.76
C GLN A 239 -45.52 -5.14 -26.75
N HIS A 240 -46.29 -4.13 -27.08
CA HIS A 240 -46.68 -3.05 -26.21
C HIS A 240 -47.32 -3.62 -24.95
N ASP A 241 -46.55 -3.84 -23.90
CA ASP A 241 -47.04 -3.80 -22.53
C ASP A 241 -45.93 -3.24 -21.67
N GLU A 242 -46.28 -2.22 -20.96
CA GLU A 242 -45.44 -1.33 -20.15
C GLU A 242 -44.66 -2.08 -19.06
N LEU A 243 -43.51 -2.66 -19.41
CA LEU A 243 -42.53 -3.10 -18.44
C LEU A 243 -41.30 -2.20 -18.59
N ASN A 244 -41.24 -1.17 -17.77
CA ASN A 244 -40.07 -0.33 -17.59
C ASN A 244 -38.90 -1.15 -17.11
N PHE A 245 -38.11 -1.70 -18.02
CA PHE A 245 -36.80 -2.26 -17.73
C PHE A 245 -35.77 -1.15 -17.84
N GLU A 246 -35.33 -0.65 -16.71
CA GLU A 246 -34.18 0.24 -16.65
C GLU A 246 -32.91 -0.60 -16.92
N VAL A 247 -32.54 -0.69 -18.18
CA VAL A 247 -31.28 -1.30 -18.58
C VAL A 247 -30.17 -0.28 -18.38
N GLN A 248 -29.54 -0.32 -17.22
CA GLN A 248 -28.35 0.49 -16.99
C GLN A 248 -27.12 -0.27 -17.47
N ALA A 249 -26.63 0.03 -18.67
CA ALA A 249 -25.32 -0.38 -19.12
C ALA A 249 -24.23 0.46 -18.42
N ILE A 250 -23.51 -0.12 -17.49
CA ILE A 250 -22.33 0.51 -16.92
C ILE A 250 -21.11 -0.09 -17.61
N SER A 251 -20.55 0.64 -18.55
CA SER A 251 -19.26 0.33 -19.14
C SER A 251 -18.16 0.91 -18.28
N LEU A 252 -17.21 0.10 -17.87
CA LEU A 252 -15.94 0.55 -17.33
C LEU A 252 -15.12 1.16 -18.47
N GLY A 253 -15.07 2.49 -18.48
CA GLY A 253 -14.29 3.27 -19.44
C GLY A 253 -15.06 3.71 -20.67
N LYS A 254 -15.46 4.95 -20.69
CA LYS A 254 -15.74 5.84 -21.84
C LYS A 254 -16.58 5.32 -23.04
N VAL A 255 -17.48 4.38 -22.87
CA VAL A 255 -18.45 4.03 -23.92
C VAL A 255 -19.83 4.52 -23.50
N PRO A 256 -20.54 5.29 -24.33
CA PRO A 256 -21.87 5.78 -23.99
C PRO A 256 -22.86 4.62 -23.84
N TYR A 257 -23.66 4.69 -22.79
CA TYR A 257 -24.77 3.77 -22.57
C TYR A 257 -26.00 4.24 -23.33
N VAL A 258 -26.80 3.31 -23.77
CA VAL A 258 -28.10 3.57 -24.36
C VAL A 258 -29.17 3.31 -23.30
N VAL A 259 -29.89 4.36 -22.90
CA VAL A 259 -31.11 4.24 -22.11
C VAL A 259 -32.22 4.06 -23.12
N LEU A 260 -32.90 2.92 -23.08
CA LEU A 260 -34.16 2.75 -23.83
C LEU A 260 -35.29 3.11 -22.87
N ASP A 261 -35.73 4.39 -22.93
CA ASP A 261 -37.02 4.79 -22.40
C ASP A 261 -38.12 4.28 -23.33
N ASN A 262 -39.10 3.61 -22.76
CA ASN A 262 -40.37 3.36 -23.40
C ASN A 262 -41.32 4.52 -23.20
#